data_28f8622d6237c1968c3ff80f11bb1a1a
#
_entry.id   28f8622d6237c1968c3ff80f11bb1a1a
#
_cell.length_a   1.000
_cell.length_b   1.000
_cell.length_c   1.000
_cell.angle_alpha   90.00
_cell.angle_beta   90.00
_cell.angle_gamma   90.00
#
_symmetry.space_group_name_H-M   'P 1'
#
loop_
_entity.id
_entity.type
_entity.pdbx_description
1 polymer ?
#
loop_
_entity_poly.entity_id
_entity_poly.type
_entity_poly.pdbx_seq_one_letter_code
_entity_poly.pdbx_strand_id
1 'polypeptide(L)'
;MDIIFDKLIDSYLATNVGVVNNFLSKALSAHLVDNISALYANDLLLSAGTGNDILVNHNKLIRSDKIYWLDRLHNNSYENDFFNLMDRFVNYLNNTCYTGITGYEFHYSLYEKGSFYKRHLDNFKQNGTRAFSMIMYLNNKVDGGELRIYQGNSSQDITPNAGKSVFFKSNELEHEVLVTYLPRMSVTGWLKVAR
;
A
#
# COMPACT_ATOMS: atom_id res chain seq x y z
N MET A 1 -14.98 -8.22 12.73
CA MET A 1 -13.76 -7.73 12.05
C MET A 1 -13.19 -8.80 11.14
N ASP A 2 -13.25 -10.05 11.53
CA ASP A 2 -12.75 -11.18 10.73
C ASP A 2 -13.45 -11.30 9.37
N ILE A 3 -14.73 -10.93 9.28
CA ILE A 3 -15.51 -10.90 8.02
C ILE A 3 -14.83 -10.03 6.93
N ILE A 4 -14.15 -8.93 7.30
CA ILE A 4 -13.49 -8.08 6.31
C ILE A 4 -12.18 -8.74 5.82
N PHE A 5 -11.50 -9.48 6.69
CA PHE A 5 -10.31 -10.24 6.35
C PHE A 5 -10.69 -11.40 5.43
N ASP A 6 -11.76 -12.15 5.76
CA ASP A 6 -12.29 -13.20 4.88
C ASP A 6 -12.62 -12.68 3.49
N LYS A 7 -13.36 -11.56 3.40
CA LYS A 7 -13.71 -10.95 2.10
C LYS A 7 -12.50 -10.57 1.27
N LEU A 8 -11.42 -10.05 1.91
CA LEU A 8 -10.19 -9.71 1.21
C LEU A 8 -9.47 -10.96 0.71
N ILE A 9 -9.40 -12.01 1.54
CA ILE A 9 -8.79 -13.29 1.21
C ILE A 9 -9.58 -13.99 0.09
N ASP A 10 -10.91 -14.08 0.20
CA ASP A 10 -11.77 -14.68 -0.82
C ASP A 10 -11.60 -13.98 -2.17
N SER A 11 -11.57 -12.62 -2.16
CA SER A 11 -11.31 -11.83 -3.36
C SER A 11 -9.93 -12.14 -3.95
N TYR A 12 -8.91 -12.26 -3.11
CA TYR A 12 -7.55 -12.63 -3.54
C TYR A 12 -7.50 -14.06 -4.12
N LEU A 13 -8.13 -15.03 -3.46
CA LEU A 13 -8.15 -16.41 -3.93
C LEU A 13 -8.88 -16.57 -5.28
N ALA A 14 -9.88 -15.73 -5.54
CA ALA A 14 -10.64 -15.77 -6.78
C ALA A 14 -9.87 -15.22 -8.00
N THR A 15 -9.01 -14.20 -7.80
CA THR A 15 -8.43 -13.45 -8.93
C THR A 15 -6.93 -13.17 -8.79
N ASN A 16 -6.26 -13.65 -7.74
CA ASN A 16 -4.90 -13.27 -7.32
C ASN A 16 -4.73 -11.78 -6.97
N VAL A 17 -5.83 -11.02 -6.97
CA VAL A 17 -5.87 -9.61 -6.56
C VAL A 17 -7.04 -9.43 -5.60
N GLY A 18 -6.75 -9.35 -4.31
CA GLY A 18 -7.74 -9.09 -3.29
C GLY A 18 -8.17 -7.61 -3.34
N VAL A 19 -9.47 -7.37 -3.46
CA VAL A 19 -10.04 -6.02 -3.39
C VAL A 19 -11.21 -6.02 -2.42
N VAL A 20 -11.17 -5.10 -1.45
CA VAL A 20 -12.27 -4.94 -0.48
C VAL A 20 -12.46 -3.46 -0.15
N ASN A 21 -13.70 -3.10 0.19
CA ASN A 21 -14.00 -1.77 0.72
C ASN A 21 -14.07 -1.81 2.25
N ASN A 22 -13.69 -0.70 2.89
CA ASN A 22 -13.77 -0.51 4.35
C ASN A 22 -12.89 -1.48 5.16
N PHE A 23 -11.72 -1.85 4.65
CA PHE A 23 -10.70 -2.54 5.44
C PHE A 23 -10.27 -1.69 6.64
N LEU A 24 -9.99 -0.40 6.39
CA LEU A 24 -9.88 0.62 7.44
C LEU A 24 -11.28 1.06 7.86
N SER A 25 -11.51 1.25 9.16
CA SER A 25 -12.72 1.92 9.63
C SER A 25 -12.76 3.35 9.12
N LYS A 26 -13.96 3.94 8.98
CA LYS A 26 -14.11 5.33 8.55
C LYS A 26 -13.36 6.30 9.46
N ALA A 27 -13.40 6.06 10.78
CA ALA A 27 -12.69 6.89 11.76
C ALA A 27 -11.18 6.81 11.58
N LEU A 28 -10.61 5.60 11.50
CA LEU A 28 -9.18 5.42 11.29
C LEU A 28 -8.74 6.02 9.95
N SER A 29 -9.49 5.80 8.87
CA SER A 29 -9.20 6.39 7.57
C SER A 29 -9.17 7.92 7.61
N ALA A 30 -10.13 8.57 8.30
CA ALA A 30 -10.15 10.03 8.46
C ALA A 30 -8.92 10.53 9.23
N HIS A 31 -8.57 9.90 10.35
CA HIS A 31 -7.39 10.26 11.12
C HIS A 31 -6.08 10.12 10.33
N LEU A 32 -5.96 9.05 9.51
CA LEU A 32 -4.79 8.88 8.64
C LEU A 32 -4.73 9.94 7.53
N VAL A 33 -5.88 10.39 7.00
CA VAL A 33 -5.95 11.55 6.08
C VAL A 33 -5.46 12.82 6.75
N ASP A 34 -5.93 13.10 7.97
CA ASP A 34 -5.51 14.29 8.72
C ASP A 34 -4.00 14.25 8.99
N ASN A 35 -3.46 13.07 9.36
CA ASN A 35 -2.05 12.90 9.65
C ASN A 35 -1.18 13.12 8.40
N ILE A 36 -1.48 12.47 7.26
CA ILE A 36 -0.71 12.67 6.02
C ILE A 36 -0.81 14.13 5.53
N SER A 37 -1.97 14.76 5.71
CA SER A 37 -2.16 16.16 5.33
C SER A 37 -1.32 17.12 6.18
N ALA A 38 -1.25 16.86 7.49
CA ALA A 38 -0.39 17.61 8.40
C ALA A 38 1.11 17.40 8.09
N LEU A 39 1.52 16.15 7.81
CA LEU A 39 2.90 15.85 7.40
C LEU A 39 3.27 16.56 6.09
N TYR A 40 2.35 16.59 5.13
CA TYR A 40 2.55 17.30 3.86
C TYR A 40 2.66 18.81 4.04
N ALA A 41 1.77 19.40 4.85
CA ALA A 41 1.80 20.83 5.15
C ALA A 41 3.08 21.31 5.88
N ASN A 42 3.76 20.40 6.57
CA ASN A 42 5.03 20.65 7.26
C ASN A 42 6.26 20.17 6.47
N ASP A 43 6.14 19.86 5.17
CA ASP A 43 7.22 19.39 4.29
C ASP A 43 7.98 18.15 4.81
N LEU A 44 7.29 17.26 5.54
CA LEU A 44 7.88 16.05 6.12
C LEU A 44 7.81 14.84 5.18
N LEU A 45 7.04 14.90 4.08
CA LEU A 45 7.03 13.86 3.07
C LEU A 45 8.24 14.00 2.13
N LEU A 46 9.00 12.93 1.99
CA LEU A 46 10.19 12.88 1.15
C LEU A 46 9.89 12.28 -0.24
N SER A 47 10.61 12.72 -1.26
CA SER A 47 10.52 12.09 -2.58
C SER A 47 10.82 10.61 -2.47
N ALA A 48 9.93 9.77 -2.99
CA ALA A 48 10.12 8.34 -2.97
C ALA A 48 11.29 7.91 -3.86
N GLY A 49 12.02 6.89 -3.40
CA GLY A 49 13.11 6.29 -4.15
C GLY A 49 12.77 4.87 -4.62
N THR A 50 13.57 4.35 -5.55
CA THR A 50 13.58 2.95 -5.96
C THR A 50 14.88 2.30 -5.51
N GLY A 51 14.83 1.04 -5.07
CA GLY A 51 16.01 0.28 -4.63
C GLY A 51 15.92 -0.16 -3.17
N ASN A 52 17.00 -0.76 -2.67
CA ASN A 52 17.12 -1.25 -1.30
C ASN A 52 17.85 -0.25 -0.42
N ASP A 53 17.79 -0.43 0.90
CA ASP A 53 18.32 0.42 1.96
C ASP A 53 19.73 1.02 1.73
N ILE A 54 20.55 0.40 0.89
CA ILE A 54 21.94 0.82 0.60
C ILE A 54 22.06 1.61 -0.71
N LEU A 55 21.12 1.44 -1.66
CA LEU A 55 21.16 2.06 -2.99
C LEU A 55 19.77 2.57 -3.37
N VAL A 56 19.33 3.63 -2.72
CA VAL A 56 18.09 4.34 -3.09
C VAL A 56 18.37 5.27 -4.27
N ASN A 57 17.71 5.01 -5.40
CA ASN A 57 17.79 5.87 -6.58
C ASN A 57 16.51 6.73 -6.67
N HIS A 58 16.68 8.05 -6.59
CA HIS A 58 15.59 9.02 -6.70
C HIS A 58 15.40 9.45 -8.18
N ASN A 59 14.97 8.53 -9.03
CA ASN A 59 14.71 8.84 -10.43
C ASN A 59 13.22 9.22 -10.63
N LYS A 60 12.94 10.52 -10.72
CA LYS A 60 11.60 11.07 -10.98
C LYS A 60 10.99 10.64 -12.32
N LEU A 61 11.77 10.05 -13.24
CA LEU A 61 11.27 9.47 -14.50
C LEU A 61 10.71 8.06 -14.29
N ILE A 62 10.92 7.45 -13.12
CA ILE A 62 10.41 6.14 -12.73
C ILE A 62 9.24 6.28 -11.76
N ARG A 63 9.41 7.10 -10.70
CA ARG A 63 8.36 7.41 -9.73
C ARG A 63 8.50 8.85 -9.23
N SER A 64 7.38 9.48 -8.93
CA SER A 64 7.36 10.89 -8.53
C SER A 64 6.45 11.19 -7.33
N ASP A 65 6.04 10.15 -6.60
CA ASP A 65 5.29 10.30 -5.35
C ASP A 65 6.20 10.74 -4.20
N LYS A 66 5.56 11.24 -3.15
CA LYS A 66 6.17 11.55 -1.86
C LYS A 66 5.71 10.54 -0.84
N ILE A 67 6.60 10.15 0.07
CA ILE A 67 6.33 9.16 1.11
C ILE A 67 6.75 9.63 2.49
N TYR A 68 6.13 9.03 3.52
CA TYR A 68 6.56 9.10 4.90
C TYR A 68 6.36 7.73 5.54
N TRP A 69 7.44 7.12 6.03
CA TRP A 69 7.38 5.80 6.66
C TRP A 69 6.63 5.89 7.99
N LEU A 70 5.73 4.93 8.22
CA LEU A 70 5.06 4.77 9.50
C LEU A 70 6.00 4.02 10.46
N ASP A 71 6.06 4.47 11.72
CA ASP A 71 6.85 3.82 12.75
C ASP A 71 6.18 3.97 14.12
N ARG A 72 6.16 2.89 14.92
CA ARG A 72 5.66 2.94 16.29
C ARG A 72 6.45 3.91 17.17
N LEU A 73 7.73 4.17 16.84
CA LEU A 73 8.57 5.14 17.53
C LEU A 73 8.10 6.59 17.39
N HIS A 74 7.26 6.90 16.40
CA HIS A 74 6.61 8.21 16.29
C HIS A 74 5.64 8.50 17.42
N ASN A 75 5.23 7.46 18.16
CA ASN A 75 4.22 7.53 19.21
C ASN A 75 2.91 8.23 18.80
N ASN A 76 2.57 8.14 17.52
CA ASN A 76 1.33 8.65 16.95
C ASN A 76 0.20 7.65 17.21
N SER A 77 -0.86 8.07 17.90
CA SER A 77 -1.97 7.19 18.30
C SER A 77 -2.66 6.55 17.09
N TYR A 78 -2.82 7.28 16.00
CA TYR A 78 -3.52 6.80 14.80
C TYR A 78 -2.67 5.81 13.98
N GLU A 79 -1.35 6.03 13.92
CA GLU A 79 -0.42 5.04 13.36
C GLU A 79 -0.39 3.77 14.22
N ASN A 80 -0.44 3.91 15.54
CA ASN A 80 -0.52 2.77 16.45
C ASN A 80 -1.82 1.98 16.28
N ASP A 81 -2.96 2.64 16.07
CA ASP A 81 -4.23 1.97 15.77
C ASP A 81 -4.18 1.23 14.43
N PHE A 82 -3.52 1.82 13.43
CA PHE A 82 -3.24 1.16 12.16
C PHE A 82 -2.37 -0.09 12.37
N PHE A 83 -1.28 0.02 13.11
CA PHE A 83 -0.42 -1.12 13.41
C PHE A 83 -1.14 -2.23 14.19
N ASN A 84 -2.00 -1.87 15.15
CA ASN A 84 -2.82 -2.84 15.87
C ASN A 84 -3.79 -3.59 14.95
N LEU A 85 -4.32 -2.93 13.92
CA LEU A 85 -5.11 -3.57 12.87
C LEU A 85 -4.25 -4.54 12.05
N MET A 86 -3.04 -4.12 11.66
CA MET A 86 -2.13 -4.96 10.86
C MET A 86 -1.64 -6.18 11.65
N ASP A 87 -1.32 -6.03 12.94
CA ASP A 87 -0.97 -7.16 13.81
C ASP A 87 -2.08 -8.23 13.83
N ARG A 88 -3.35 -7.80 13.94
CA ARG A 88 -4.49 -8.72 13.89
C ARG A 88 -4.65 -9.38 12.52
N PHE A 89 -4.46 -8.62 11.44
CA PHE A 89 -4.56 -9.16 10.09
C PHE A 89 -3.44 -10.18 9.81
N VAL A 90 -2.20 -9.89 10.20
CA VAL A 90 -1.07 -10.81 10.08
C VAL A 90 -1.30 -12.09 10.90
N ASN A 91 -1.75 -11.96 12.15
CA ASN A 91 -2.10 -13.12 12.97
C ASN A 91 -3.22 -13.94 12.33
N TYR A 92 -4.23 -13.29 11.75
CA TYR A 92 -5.31 -13.97 11.03
C TYR A 92 -4.78 -14.74 9.83
N LEU A 93 -3.97 -14.12 8.96
CA LEU A 93 -3.35 -14.78 7.80
C LEU A 93 -2.47 -15.98 8.20
N ASN A 94 -1.69 -15.83 9.26
CA ASN A 94 -0.82 -16.91 9.73
C ASN A 94 -1.62 -18.10 10.27
N ASN A 95 -2.71 -17.85 10.97
CA ASN A 95 -3.54 -18.90 11.58
C ASN A 95 -4.49 -19.58 10.59
N THR A 96 -4.99 -18.86 9.59
CA THR A 96 -6.00 -19.38 8.65
C THR A 96 -5.42 -19.78 7.30
N CYS A 97 -4.36 -19.09 6.84
CA CYS A 97 -3.75 -19.30 5.53
C CYS A 97 -2.31 -19.82 5.59
N TYR A 98 -1.76 -20.00 6.79
CA TYR A 98 -0.38 -20.53 7.03
C TYR A 98 0.70 -19.76 6.27
N THR A 99 0.57 -18.41 6.22
CA THR A 99 1.42 -17.59 5.36
C THR A 99 2.86 -17.41 5.84
N GLY A 100 3.14 -17.62 7.13
CA GLY A 100 4.48 -17.48 7.70
C GLY A 100 4.98 -16.02 7.73
N ILE A 101 4.07 -15.04 7.77
CA ILE A 101 4.43 -13.63 7.83
C ILE A 101 5.06 -13.33 9.19
N THR A 102 6.24 -12.71 9.18
CA THR A 102 7.02 -12.39 10.38
C THR A 102 7.08 -10.89 10.68
N GLY A 103 6.57 -10.05 9.78
CA GLY A 103 6.56 -8.60 9.96
C GLY A 103 5.95 -7.87 8.78
N TYR A 104 5.97 -6.57 8.87
CA TYR A 104 5.48 -5.69 7.80
C TYR A 104 6.19 -4.34 7.84
N GLU A 105 6.04 -3.57 6.77
CA GLU A 105 6.48 -2.19 6.67
C GLU A 105 5.46 -1.40 5.86
N PHE A 106 5.10 -0.20 6.31
CA PHE A 106 4.12 0.67 5.67
C PHE A 106 4.59 2.11 5.63
N HIS A 107 4.13 2.84 4.63
CA HIS A 107 4.34 4.27 4.49
C HIS A 107 3.08 4.97 3.97
N TYR A 108 2.91 6.24 4.29
CA TYR A 108 2.02 7.11 3.54
C TYR A 108 2.58 7.33 2.15
N SER A 109 1.70 7.37 1.15
CA SER A 109 2.04 7.80 -0.21
C SER A 109 1.13 8.94 -0.63
N LEU A 110 1.73 10.02 -1.10
CA LEU A 110 1.05 11.14 -1.73
C LEU A 110 1.53 11.27 -3.17
N TYR A 111 0.62 11.08 -4.10
CA TYR A 111 0.79 11.38 -5.51
C TYR A 111 0.16 12.75 -5.77
N GLU A 112 0.98 13.78 -6.02
CA GLU A 112 0.53 15.10 -6.45
C GLU A 112 0.08 15.04 -7.91
N LYS A 113 -0.65 16.08 -8.38
CA LYS A 113 -1.03 16.18 -9.79
C LYS A 113 0.19 15.97 -10.72
N GLY A 114 0.05 15.05 -11.69
CA GLY A 114 1.10 14.67 -12.63
C GLY A 114 2.02 13.56 -12.12
N SER A 115 1.86 13.11 -10.87
CA SER A 115 2.67 12.02 -10.31
C SER A 115 2.23 10.67 -10.85
N PHE A 116 3.17 9.74 -10.88
CA PHE A 116 3.01 8.37 -11.35
C PHE A 116 4.08 7.45 -10.75
N TYR A 117 3.90 6.15 -10.93
CA TYR A 117 4.95 5.15 -10.70
C TYR A 117 4.90 4.10 -11.81
N LYS A 118 5.97 3.98 -12.58
CA LYS A 118 6.06 3.08 -13.73
C LYS A 118 5.96 1.61 -13.32
N ARG A 119 5.64 0.75 -14.27
CA ARG A 119 5.51 -0.70 -14.13
C ARG A 119 6.73 -1.32 -13.45
N HIS A 120 6.49 -2.07 -12.37
CA HIS A 120 7.50 -2.68 -11.53
C HIS A 120 6.95 -3.88 -10.75
N LEU A 121 7.85 -4.64 -10.13
CA LEU A 121 7.58 -5.61 -9.06
C LEU A 121 8.06 -5.03 -7.74
N ASP A 122 7.31 -5.24 -6.66
CA ASP A 122 7.68 -4.77 -5.32
C ASP A 122 8.79 -5.62 -4.66
N ASN A 123 8.93 -6.86 -5.11
CA ASN A 123 9.96 -7.77 -4.62
C ASN A 123 10.97 -8.05 -5.73
N PHE A 124 12.15 -7.45 -5.62
CA PHE A 124 13.27 -7.78 -6.48
C PHE A 124 13.88 -9.12 -6.05
N LYS A 125 14.13 -10.03 -6.98
CA LYS A 125 14.60 -11.42 -6.78
C LYS A 125 15.77 -11.59 -5.80
N GLN A 126 16.50 -10.53 -5.46
CA GLN A 126 17.65 -10.57 -4.54
C GLN A 126 17.27 -10.28 -3.07
N ASN A 127 16.05 -9.84 -2.77
CA ASN A 127 15.65 -9.40 -1.42
C ASN A 127 14.33 -10.02 -0.92
N GLY A 128 14.00 -11.17 -1.33
CA GLY A 128 12.85 -12.06 -1.14
C GLY A 128 11.97 -12.00 0.12
N THR A 129 12.00 -10.94 0.93
CA THR A 129 11.22 -10.88 2.17
C THR A 129 9.80 -10.33 1.99
N ARG A 130 9.53 -9.46 1.01
CA ARG A 130 8.19 -8.92 0.75
C ARG A 130 7.32 -9.99 0.10
N ALA A 131 6.38 -10.55 0.85
CA ALA A 131 5.49 -11.61 0.37
C ALA A 131 4.24 -11.03 -0.29
N PHE A 132 3.62 -10.06 0.35
CA PHE A 132 2.39 -9.43 -0.15
C PHE A 132 2.51 -7.92 -0.13
N SER A 133 1.98 -7.28 -1.18
CA SER A 133 1.79 -5.83 -1.28
C SER A 133 0.37 -5.48 -0.87
N MET A 134 0.21 -4.39 -0.14
CA MET A 134 -1.09 -3.90 0.30
C MET A 134 -1.17 -2.39 0.14
N ILE A 135 -2.26 -1.93 -0.45
CA ILE A 135 -2.53 -0.51 -0.70
C ILE A 135 -3.91 -0.17 -0.16
N MET A 136 -4.02 0.84 0.67
CA MET A 136 -5.27 1.31 1.27
C MET A 136 -5.48 2.77 0.90
N TYR A 137 -6.51 3.05 0.09
CA TYR A 137 -6.79 4.40 -0.39
C TYR A 137 -7.53 5.22 0.65
N LEU A 138 -7.13 6.48 0.80
CA LEU A 138 -7.59 7.35 1.87
C LEU A 138 -8.55 8.44 1.41
N ASN A 139 -8.39 9.01 0.21
CA ASN A 139 -9.20 10.15 -0.25
C ASN A 139 -10.16 9.79 -1.39
N ASN A 140 -11.30 10.51 -1.46
CA ASN A 140 -12.39 10.25 -2.40
C ASN A 140 -12.29 11.04 -3.71
N LYS A 141 -11.68 12.24 -3.67
CA LYS A 141 -11.56 13.07 -4.87
C LYS A 141 -10.28 12.66 -5.59
N VAL A 142 -10.41 11.75 -6.52
CA VAL A 142 -9.33 11.28 -7.38
C VAL A 142 -9.76 11.41 -8.85
N ASP A 143 -8.78 11.68 -9.70
CA ASP A 143 -8.90 11.67 -11.15
C ASP A 143 -7.56 11.16 -11.70
N GLY A 144 -7.58 10.06 -12.44
CA GLY A 144 -6.40 9.29 -12.77
C GLY A 144 -5.83 8.54 -11.54
N GLY A 145 -4.57 8.13 -11.62
CA GLY A 145 -3.86 7.46 -10.54
C GLY A 145 -4.36 6.05 -10.25
N GLU A 146 -5.03 5.41 -11.21
CA GLU A 146 -5.44 4.01 -11.11
C GLU A 146 -4.22 3.14 -10.86
N LEU A 147 -4.38 2.11 -10.03
CA LEU A 147 -3.44 1.02 -9.93
C LEU A 147 -3.72 0.04 -11.07
N ARG A 148 -2.83 0.00 -12.05
CA ARG A 148 -2.87 -1.01 -13.12
C ARG A 148 -2.07 -2.23 -12.69
N ILE A 149 -2.71 -3.39 -12.67
CA ILE A 149 -2.08 -4.68 -12.36
C ILE A 149 -2.06 -5.53 -13.62
N TYR A 150 -0.93 -6.14 -13.91
CA TYR A 150 -0.70 -6.97 -15.08
C TYR A 150 -0.77 -8.45 -14.73
N GLN A 151 -1.57 -9.21 -15.49
CA GLN A 151 -1.74 -10.66 -15.33
C GLN A 151 -1.60 -11.34 -16.69
N GLY A 152 -0.41 -11.84 -16.98
CA GLY A 152 -0.09 -12.39 -18.31
C GLY A 152 -0.24 -11.32 -19.40
N ASN A 153 -1.11 -11.56 -20.38
CA ASN A 153 -1.38 -10.62 -21.49
C ASN A 153 -2.52 -9.64 -21.21
N SER A 154 -3.11 -9.66 -20.02
CA SER A 154 -4.18 -8.77 -19.61
C SER A 154 -3.73 -7.79 -18.52
N SER A 155 -4.49 -6.73 -18.36
CA SER A 155 -4.34 -5.81 -17.22
C SER A 155 -5.71 -5.39 -16.69
N GLN A 156 -5.75 -5.03 -15.42
CA GLN A 156 -6.92 -4.42 -14.80
C GLN A 156 -6.54 -3.12 -14.14
N ASP A 157 -7.42 -2.13 -14.24
CA ASP A 157 -7.27 -0.83 -13.58
C ASP A 157 -8.17 -0.77 -12.34
N ILE A 158 -7.58 -0.44 -11.20
CA ILE A 158 -8.28 -0.30 -9.94
C ILE A 158 -8.32 1.17 -9.58
N THR A 159 -9.51 1.77 -9.64
CA THR A 159 -9.73 3.17 -9.28
C THR A 159 -9.49 3.39 -7.79
N PRO A 160 -8.68 4.40 -7.42
CA PRO A 160 -8.32 4.69 -6.04
C PRO A 160 -9.43 5.45 -5.29
N ASN A 161 -10.42 4.73 -4.80
CA ASN A 161 -11.51 5.29 -4.00
C ASN A 161 -11.25 5.10 -2.50
N ALA A 162 -11.57 6.10 -1.68
CA ALA A 162 -11.42 6.01 -0.22
C ALA A 162 -12.10 4.76 0.36
N GLY A 163 -11.40 4.12 1.29
CA GLY A 163 -11.84 2.88 1.93
C GLY A 163 -11.59 1.61 1.12
N LYS A 164 -11.25 1.71 -0.17
CA LYS A 164 -10.85 0.55 -0.96
C LYS A 164 -9.43 0.13 -0.58
N SER A 165 -9.23 -1.17 -0.42
CA SER A 165 -7.92 -1.78 -0.18
C SER A 165 -7.64 -2.84 -1.23
N VAL A 166 -6.37 -2.94 -1.63
CA VAL A 166 -5.88 -3.89 -2.63
C VAL A 166 -4.77 -4.72 -2.01
N PHE A 167 -4.77 -6.02 -2.30
CA PHE A 167 -3.84 -7.00 -1.72
C PHE A 167 -3.42 -8.00 -2.78
N PHE A 168 -2.11 -8.22 -2.97
CA PHE A 168 -1.58 -9.16 -3.97
C PHE A 168 -0.15 -9.57 -3.62
N LYS A 169 0.35 -10.65 -4.24
CA LYS A 169 1.73 -11.11 -4.05
C LYS A 169 2.74 -10.14 -4.68
N SER A 170 3.73 -9.73 -3.89
CA SER A 170 4.74 -8.73 -4.26
C SER A 170 5.70 -9.17 -5.38
N ASN A 171 5.87 -10.47 -5.57
CA ASN A 171 6.82 -11.06 -6.52
C ASN A 171 6.18 -11.66 -7.78
N GLU A 172 4.84 -11.65 -7.88
CA GLU A 172 4.13 -12.30 -8.98
C GLU A 172 3.49 -11.29 -9.94
N LEU A 173 3.02 -10.15 -9.41
CA LEU A 173 2.23 -9.21 -10.20
C LEU A 173 2.98 -7.88 -10.40
N GLU A 174 3.36 -7.64 -11.65
CA GLU A 174 3.81 -6.30 -12.04
C GLU A 174 2.63 -5.34 -12.01
N HIS A 175 2.92 -4.13 -11.58
CA HIS A 175 1.90 -3.09 -11.46
C HIS A 175 2.51 -1.70 -11.65
N GLU A 176 1.64 -0.73 -11.92
CA GLU A 176 2.01 0.68 -12.03
C GLU A 176 0.92 1.58 -11.44
N VAL A 177 1.29 2.78 -11.05
CA VAL A 177 0.35 3.86 -10.76
C VAL A 177 0.32 4.79 -11.97
N LEU A 178 -0.85 4.88 -12.61
CA LEU A 178 -1.06 5.76 -13.75
C LEU A 178 -0.95 7.22 -13.32
N VAL A 179 -0.77 8.12 -14.29
CA VAL A 179 -0.70 9.56 -14.00
C VAL A 179 -1.95 10.01 -13.28
N THR A 180 -1.77 10.70 -12.15
CA THR A 180 -2.87 11.27 -11.39
C THR A 180 -3.10 12.73 -11.77
N TYR A 181 -4.35 13.15 -11.88
CA TYR A 181 -4.75 14.53 -12.20
C TYR A 181 -5.23 15.30 -10.98
N LEU A 182 -5.57 14.60 -9.90
CA LEU A 182 -5.85 15.14 -8.57
C LEU A 182 -4.99 14.43 -7.52
N PRO A 183 -4.70 15.04 -6.36
CA PRO A 183 -3.92 14.38 -5.32
C PRO A 183 -4.51 13.04 -4.89
N ARG A 184 -3.70 11.99 -4.84
CA ARG A 184 -4.06 10.63 -4.43
C ARG A 184 -3.27 10.25 -3.18
N MET A 185 -3.98 9.90 -2.12
CA MET A 185 -3.41 9.52 -0.82
C MET A 185 -3.69 8.06 -0.52
N SER A 186 -2.69 7.36 -0.01
CA SER A 186 -2.82 5.97 0.44
C SER A 186 -1.85 5.65 1.58
N VAL A 187 -2.17 4.60 2.33
CA VAL A 187 -1.18 3.83 3.08
C VAL A 187 -0.81 2.64 2.22
N THR A 188 0.48 2.49 1.95
CA THR A 188 1.05 1.44 1.08
C THR A 188 2.16 0.72 1.81
N GLY A 189 2.25 -0.59 1.64
CA GLY A 189 3.30 -1.35 2.30
C GLY A 189 3.28 -2.83 1.98
N TRP A 190 4.08 -3.57 2.72
CA TRP A 190 4.36 -4.98 2.45
C TRP A 190 4.31 -5.82 3.71
N LEU A 191 3.68 -6.99 3.59
CA LEU A 191 3.81 -8.06 4.56
C LEU A 191 5.04 -8.89 4.22
N LYS A 192 5.85 -9.22 5.23
CA LYS A 192 7.19 -9.78 5.07
C LYS A 192 7.29 -11.17 5.69
N VAL A 193 8.04 -12.07 5.05
CA VAL A 193 8.40 -13.37 5.58
C VAL A 193 9.89 -13.40 5.94
N ALA A 194 10.29 -14.33 6.81
CA ALA A 194 11.69 -14.58 7.07
C ALA A 194 12.40 -15.08 5.78
N ARG A 195 13.69 -14.80 5.70
CA ARG A 195 14.55 -15.39 4.65
C ARG A 195 14.81 -16.85 4.92
#